data_7efd03dfd8ca75864cc2d9ef6caec4ba
#
_entry.id   7efd03dfd8ca75864cc2d9ef6caec4ba
#
_cell.length_a   1.000
_cell.length_b   1.000
_cell.length_c   1.000
_cell.angle_alpha   90.00
_cell.angle_beta   90.00
_cell.angle_gamma   90.00
#
_symmetry.space_group_name_H-M   'P 1'
#
loop_
_entity.id
_entity.type
_entity.pdbx_description
1 polymer ?
#
loop_
_entity_poly.entity_id
_entity_poly.type
_entity_poly.pdbx_seq_one_letter_code
_entity_poly.pdbx_strand_id
1 'polypeptide(L)'
;MNSIWFDMDGTIAELYKVKDWLPALRSNDWSVYDRCLPRAHFERINAAIDALVENGWQVGVITWASKGIGWGKELDAITETKFEWLCRFFPALADGRFACIPYGYDKGQFMIEMGDGYDISYLVDDNKEVRAAWRKHGENFKTIDASRSFHRAIEGLVL
;
A
#
# COMPACT_ATOMS: atom_id res chain seq x y z
N MET A 1 15.91 -10.83 -6.82
CA MET A 1 15.47 -9.42 -6.65
C MET A 1 14.51 -9.35 -5.48
N ASN A 2 14.66 -8.38 -4.59
CA ASN A 2 13.77 -8.14 -3.47
C ASN A 2 12.61 -7.22 -3.86
N SER A 3 11.51 -7.28 -3.11
CA SER A 3 10.37 -6.37 -3.29
C SER A 3 9.85 -5.81 -1.98
N ILE A 4 9.22 -4.64 -2.05
CA ILE A 4 8.49 -4.04 -0.95
C ILE A 4 7.17 -3.46 -1.46
N TRP A 5 6.11 -3.78 -0.74
CA TRP A 5 4.74 -3.42 -1.07
C TRP A 5 4.12 -2.64 0.08
N PHE A 6 3.39 -1.60 -0.27
CA PHE A 6 2.74 -0.73 0.71
C PHE A 6 1.22 -0.87 0.60
N ASP A 7 0.57 -0.97 1.75
CA ASP A 7 -0.84 -0.61 1.86
C ASP A 7 -1.00 0.92 1.81
N MET A 8 -2.20 1.41 1.50
CA MET A 8 -2.46 2.86 1.50
C MET A 8 -3.17 3.32 2.76
N ASP A 9 -4.42 2.90 2.95
CA ASP A 9 -5.30 3.46 4.00
C ASP A 9 -4.83 3.09 5.40
N GLY A 10 -4.45 4.10 6.19
CA GLY A 10 -3.87 3.91 7.53
C GLY A 10 -2.37 3.58 7.51
N THR A 11 -1.76 3.45 6.35
CA THR A 11 -0.33 3.15 6.18
C THR A 11 0.42 4.36 5.62
N ILE A 12 0.29 4.66 4.34
CA ILE A 12 0.90 5.85 3.72
C ILE A 12 -0.09 7.00 3.56
N ALA A 13 -1.39 6.72 3.59
CA ALA A 13 -2.48 7.68 3.50
C ALA A 13 -3.26 7.73 4.82
N GLU A 14 -3.41 8.91 5.39
CA GLU A 14 -4.10 9.16 6.67
C GLU A 14 -5.64 9.22 6.49
N LEU A 15 -6.22 8.21 5.84
CA LEU A 15 -7.65 8.15 5.55
C LEU A 15 -8.50 8.29 6.82
N TYR A 16 -8.15 7.55 7.86
CA TYR A 16 -8.94 7.48 9.10
C TYR A 16 -8.90 8.76 9.94
N LYS A 17 -8.04 9.71 9.59
CA LYS A 17 -8.01 11.05 10.18
C LYS A 17 -8.92 12.05 9.48
N VAL A 18 -9.48 11.70 8.33
CA VAL A 18 -10.50 12.51 7.66
C VAL A 18 -11.80 12.37 8.45
N LYS A 19 -12.38 13.51 8.89
CA LYS A 19 -13.52 13.55 9.81
C LYS A 19 -14.74 12.73 9.36
N ASP A 20 -15.01 12.71 8.05
CA ASP A 20 -16.19 12.07 7.45
C ASP A 20 -15.85 10.83 6.60
N TRP A 21 -14.70 10.20 6.85
CA TRP A 21 -14.21 9.12 5.98
C TRP A 21 -15.21 7.94 5.88
N LEU A 22 -15.78 7.50 6.98
CA LEU A 22 -16.68 6.34 6.98
C LEU A 22 -18.04 6.66 6.34
N PRO A 23 -18.74 7.76 6.70
CA PRO A 23 -19.94 8.17 5.96
C PRO A 23 -19.72 8.37 4.47
N ALA A 24 -18.61 8.97 4.07
CA ALA A 24 -18.26 9.18 2.66
C ALA A 24 -18.15 7.83 1.93
N LEU A 25 -17.40 6.88 2.46
CA LEU A 25 -17.26 5.56 1.84
C LEU A 25 -18.59 4.80 1.78
N ARG A 26 -19.42 4.90 2.81
CA ARG A 26 -20.75 4.28 2.84
C ARG A 26 -21.72 4.88 1.80
N SER A 27 -21.52 6.12 1.40
CA SER A 27 -22.29 6.78 0.34
C SER A 27 -21.61 6.74 -1.03
N ASN A 28 -20.56 5.94 -1.20
CA ASN A 28 -19.76 5.83 -2.42
C ASN A 28 -19.16 7.17 -2.88
N ASP A 29 -18.81 8.02 -1.93
CA ASP A 29 -18.04 9.24 -2.18
C ASP A 29 -16.54 8.93 -2.13
N TRP A 30 -15.99 8.58 -3.27
CA TRP A 30 -14.57 8.21 -3.40
C TRP A 30 -13.62 9.41 -3.26
N SER A 31 -14.13 10.64 -3.29
CA SER A 31 -13.30 11.83 -3.10
C SER A 31 -12.57 11.85 -1.75
N VAL A 32 -13.03 11.09 -0.76
CA VAL A 32 -12.37 10.96 0.53
C VAL A 32 -10.95 10.41 0.40
N TYR A 33 -10.71 9.54 -0.56
CA TYR A 33 -9.36 9.03 -0.84
C TYR A 33 -8.42 10.13 -1.36
N ASP A 34 -8.97 11.12 -2.05
CA ASP A 34 -8.20 12.25 -2.56
C ASP A 34 -7.92 13.31 -1.49
N ARG A 35 -8.81 13.46 -0.50
CA ARG A 35 -8.75 14.49 0.54
C ARG A 35 -7.82 14.16 1.70
N CYS A 36 -7.40 12.91 1.87
CA CYS A 36 -6.55 12.55 2.99
C CYS A 36 -5.11 13.04 2.80
N LEU A 37 -4.45 13.31 3.93
CA LEU A 37 -3.05 13.73 3.96
C LEU A 37 -2.12 12.51 3.91
N PRO A 38 -0.88 12.67 3.44
CA PRO A 38 0.11 11.62 3.52
C PRO A 38 0.56 11.40 4.98
N ARG A 39 1.08 10.21 5.25
CA ARG A 39 1.66 9.81 6.53
C ARG A 39 2.73 10.80 6.99
N ALA A 40 2.82 11.03 8.29
CA ALA A 40 3.92 11.78 8.89
C ALA A 40 5.29 11.22 8.45
N HIS A 41 6.25 12.10 8.22
CA HIS A 41 7.56 11.74 7.67
C HIS A 41 7.53 11.18 6.25
N PHE A 42 6.49 11.47 5.47
CA PHE A 42 6.36 10.93 4.10
C PHE A 42 7.54 11.32 3.19
N GLU A 43 8.18 12.44 3.41
CA GLU A 43 9.39 12.84 2.68
C GLU A 43 10.56 11.88 2.93
N ARG A 44 10.74 11.43 4.18
CA ARG A 44 11.74 10.40 4.52
C ARG A 44 11.38 9.04 3.96
N ILE A 45 10.09 8.70 3.95
CA ILE A 45 9.59 7.47 3.34
C ILE A 45 9.89 7.49 1.84
N ASN A 46 9.60 8.59 1.14
CA ASN A 46 9.95 8.74 -0.28
C ASN A 46 11.45 8.57 -0.52
N ALA A 47 12.30 9.23 0.25
CA ALA A 47 13.75 9.11 0.10
C ALA A 47 14.24 7.67 0.31
N ALA A 48 13.65 6.94 1.26
CA ALA A 48 13.97 5.54 1.49
C ALA A 48 13.49 4.64 0.34
N ILE A 49 12.33 4.92 -0.25
CA ILE A 49 11.80 4.22 -1.43
C ILE A 49 12.73 4.45 -2.63
N ASP A 50 13.14 5.71 -2.88
CA ASP A 50 14.07 6.03 -3.96
C ASP A 50 15.39 5.24 -3.80
N ALA A 51 15.94 5.20 -2.59
CA ALA A 51 17.13 4.42 -2.30
C ALA A 51 16.93 2.91 -2.53
N LEU A 52 15.76 2.35 -2.22
CA LEU A 52 15.44 0.96 -2.53
C LEU A 52 15.41 0.71 -4.04
N VAL A 53 14.77 1.60 -4.80
CA VAL A 53 14.75 1.53 -6.27
C VAL A 53 16.17 1.57 -6.85
N GLU A 54 17.00 2.50 -6.37
CA GLU A 54 18.41 2.61 -6.78
C GLU A 54 19.22 1.33 -6.47
N ASN A 55 18.85 0.61 -5.42
CA ASN A 55 19.44 -0.68 -5.05
C ASN A 55 18.76 -1.89 -5.71
N GLY A 56 17.93 -1.67 -6.73
CA GLY A 56 17.35 -2.73 -7.55
C GLY A 56 16.16 -3.45 -6.94
N TRP A 57 15.50 -2.85 -5.94
CA TRP A 57 14.26 -3.40 -5.40
C TRP A 57 13.08 -3.07 -6.28
N GLN A 58 12.16 -4.02 -6.40
CA GLN A 58 10.82 -3.71 -6.90
C GLN A 58 10.02 -3.04 -5.78
N VAL A 59 9.44 -1.90 -6.07
CA VAL A 59 8.54 -1.22 -5.15
C VAL A 59 7.12 -1.20 -5.71
N GLY A 60 6.12 -1.18 -4.85
CA GLY A 60 4.74 -1.13 -5.29
C GLY A 60 3.73 -0.92 -4.18
N VAL A 61 2.48 -0.86 -4.58
CA VAL A 61 1.32 -0.72 -3.71
C VAL A 61 0.33 -1.84 -3.99
N ILE A 62 -0.16 -2.49 -2.93
CA ILE A 62 -1.34 -3.35 -2.96
C ILE A 62 -2.30 -2.83 -1.91
N THR A 63 -3.39 -2.23 -2.34
CA THR A 63 -4.40 -1.61 -1.47
C THR A 63 -5.78 -2.20 -1.70
N TRP A 64 -6.60 -2.22 -0.66
CA TRP A 64 -7.99 -2.64 -0.77
C TRP A 64 -8.89 -1.49 -1.20
N ALA A 65 -9.92 -1.80 -1.98
CA ALA A 65 -11.06 -0.93 -2.19
C ALA A 65 -11.98 -0.92 -0.95
N SER A 66 -13.05 -0.13 -1.00
CA SER A 66 -14.07 -0.12 0.06
C SER A 66 -14.80 -1.46 0.15
N LYS A 67 -15.30 -1.79 1.35
CA LYS A 67 -16.13 -2.98 1.57
C LYS A 67 -17.30 -3.04 0.59
N GLY A 68 -17.56 -4.24 0.06
CA GLY A 68 -18.65 -4.49 -0.87
C GLY A 68 -18.37 -4.13 -2.31
N ILE A 69 -17.21 -3.55 -2.62
CA ILE A 69 -16.79 -3.24 -3.99
C ILE A 69 -16.02 -4.44 -4.55
N GLY A 70 -16.59 -5.09 -5.56
CA GLY A 70 -15.94 -6.15 -6.33
C GLY A 70 -15.24 -5.62 -7.56
N TRP A 71 -14.76 -6.54 -8.40
CA TRP A 71 -14.18 -6.20 -9.70
C TRP A 71 -15.22 -5.50 -10.60
N GLY A 72 -14.85 -4.38 -11.21
CA GLY A 72 -15.74 -3.63 -12.10
C GLY A 72 -15.50 -2.12 -12.05
N LYS A 73 -16.47 -1.36 -12.55
CA LYS A 73 -16.35 0.09 -12.76
C LYS A 73 -16.11 0.89 -11.48
N GLU A 74 -16.72 0.51 -10.36
CA GLU A 74 -16.53 1.19 -9.08
C GLU A 74 -15.11 0.99 -8.56
N LEU A 75 -14.57 -0.22 -8.69
CA LEU A 75 -13.18 -0.51 -8.37
C LEU A 75 -12.22 0.30 -9.24
N ASP A 76 -12.53 0.42 -10.53
CA ASP A 76 -11.71 1.21 -11.46
C ASP A 76 -11.71 2.70 -11.07
N ALA A 77 -12.84 3.24 -10.65
CA ALA A 77 -12.93 4.62 -10.16
C ALA A 77 -12.13 4.86 -8.88
N ILE A 78 -12.19 3.92 -7.93
CA ILE A 78 -11.38 3.98 -6.71
C ILE A 78 -9.89 3.86 -7.04
N THR A 79 -9.54 2.96 -7.94
CA THR A 79 -8.16 2.75 -8.40
C THR A 79 -7.58 4.03 -8.98
N GLU A 80 -8.31 4.70 -9.87
CA GLU A 80 -7.90 5.96 -10.47
C GLU A 80 -7.69 7.05 -9.42
N THR A 81 -8.64 7.22 -8.51
CA THR A 81 -8.57 8.23 -7.44
C THR A 81 -7.35 7.99 -6.53
N LYS A 82 -7.14 6.76 -6.10
CA LYS A 82 -5.97 6.39 -5.27
C LYS A 82 -4.64 6.57 -6.02
N PHE A 83 -4.62 6.22 -7.31
CA PHE A 83 -3.42 6.38 -8.13
C PHE A 83 -3.04 7.85 -8.31
N GLU A 84 -4.00 8.72 -8.57
CA GLU A 84 -3.76 10.17 -8.68
C GLU A 84 -3.20 10.75 -7.36
N TRP A 85 -3.74 10.32 -6.23
CA TRP A 85 -3.22 10.68 -4.92
C TRP A 85 -1.76 10.21 -4.74
N LEU A 86 -1.48 8.97 -5.13
CA LEU A 86 -0.15 8.38 -5.05
C LEU A 86 0.87 9.16 -5.90
N CYS A 87 0.49 9.58 -7.10
CA CYS A 87 1.35 10.41 -7.98
C CYS A 87 1.75 11.73 -7.32
N ARG A 88 0.86 12.32 -6.50
CA ARG A 88 1.17 13.58 -5.82
C ARG A 88 2.12 13.42 -4.65
N PHE A 89 1.99 12.36 -3.85
CA PHE A 89 2.68 12.23 -2.57
C PHE A 89 3.79 11.18 -2.56
N PHE A 90 3.69 10.15 -3.38
CA PHE A 90 4.65 9.05 -3.44
C PHE A 90 4.97 8.67 -4.90
N PRO A 91 5.61 9.56 -5.65
CA PRO A 91 5.83 9.36 -7.09
C PRO A 91 6.63 8.09 -7.41
N ALA A 92 7.60 7.71 -6.59
CA ALA A 92 8.36 6.48 -6.81
C ALA A 92 7.49 5.21 -6.71
N LEU A 93 6.47 5.22 -5.83
CA LEU A 93 5.49 4.13 -5.75
C LEU A 93 4.54 4.14 -6.95
N ALA A 94 4.17 5.33 -7.46
CA ALA A 94 3.34 5.47 -8.65
C ALA A 94 4.07 4.96 -9.91
N ASP A 95 5.37 5.18 -10.00
CA ASP A 95 6.22 4.67 -11.07
C ASP A 95 6.52 3.15 -10.94
N GLY A 96 6.29 2.60 -9.76
CA GLY A 96 6.41 1.19 -9.48
C GLY A 96 5.16 0.40 -9.90
N ARG A 97 4.81 -0.62 -9.13
CA ARG A 97 3.61 -1.42 -9.39
C ARG A 97 2.47 -0.97 -8.48
N PHE A 98 1.29 -0.81 -9.04
CA PHE A 98 0.10 -0.40 -8.30
C PHE A 98 -1.07 -1.33 -8.56
N ALA A 99 -1.69 -1.83 -7.50
CA ALA A 99 -2.90 -2.62 -7.56
C ALA A 99 -3.88 -2.20 -6.46
N CYS A 100 -5.10 -1.89 -6.86
CA CYS A 100 -6.26 -1.76 -5.98
C CYS A 100 -7.15 -2.98 -6.20
N ILE A 101 -7.37 -3.74 -5.14
CA ILE A 101 -8.07 -5.04 -5.19
C ILE A 101 -9.30 -5.00 -4.28
N PRO A 102 -10.27 -5.89 -4.47
CA PRO A 102 -11.45 -5.97 -3.61
C PRO A 102 -11.09 -6.13 -2.13
N TYR A 103 -11.89 -5.51 -1.27
CA TYR A 103 -11.70 -5.59 0.18
C TYR A 103 -11.68 -7.05 0.66
N GLY A 104 -10.68 -7.38 1.45
CA GLY A 104 -10.52 -8.70 2.04
C GLY A 104 -9.80 -9.72 1.17
N TYR A 105 -9.48 -9.38 -0.09
CA TYR A 105 -8.66 -10.26 -0.92
C TYR A 105 -7.26 -10.40 -0.32
N ASP A 106 -6.72 -11.62 -0.26
CA ASP A 106 -5.39 -11.87 0.29
C ASP A 106 -4.31 -11.23 -0.59
N LYS A 107 -3.60 -10.25 -0.04
CA LYS A 107 -2.58 -9.48 -0.76
C LYS A 107 -1.40 -10.35 -1.20
N GLY A 108 -1.00 -11.32 -0.37
CA GLY A 108 0.08 -12.25 -0.70
C GLY A 108 -0.32 -13.18 -1.84
N GLN A 109 -1.53 -13.70 -1.82
CA GLN A 109 -2.08 -14.51 -2.91
C GLN A 109 -2.14 -13.71 -4.21
N PHE A 110 -2.60 -12.46 -4.16
CA PHE A 110 -2.63 -11.58 -5.33
C PHE A 110 -1.23 -11.36 -5.92
N MET A 111 -0.22 -11.12 -5.08
CA MET A 111 1.16 -10.96 -5.53
C MET A 111 1.69 -12.24 -6.23
N ILE A 112 1.38 -13.40 -5.67
CA ILE A 112 1.76 -14.69 -6.28
C ILE A 112 1.06 -14.87 -7.64
N GLU A 113 -0.21 -14.53 -7.74
CA GLU A 113 -1.00 -14.61 -8.98
C GLU A 113 -0.48 -13.68 -10.08
N MET A 114 0.14 -12.56 -9.73
CA MET A 114 0.82 -11.69 -10.69
C MET A 114 2.05 -12.36 -11.34
N GLY A 115 2.47 -13.51 -10.85
CA GLY A 115 3.56 -14.30 -11.41
C GLY A 115 4.97 -13.79 -11.11
N ASP A 116 5.10 -12.88 -10.17
CA ASP A 116 6.40 -12.31 -9.81
C ASP A 116 7.03 -13.10 -8.64
N GLY A 117 8.12 -13.77 -8.92
CA GLY A 117 8.96 -14.41 -7.91
C GLY A 117 9.99 -13.42 -7.36
N TYR A 118 10.04 -13.24 -6.06
CA TYR A 118 11.04 -12.41 -5.38
C TYR A 118 11.82 -13.22 -4.35
N ASP A 119 13.08 -12.85 -4.12
CA ASP A 119 13.91 -13.49 -3.09
C ASP A 119 13.34 -13.20 -1.70
N ILE A 120 13.00 -11.95 -1.44
CA ILE A 120 12.30 -11.51 -0.22
C ILE A 120 11.23 -10.49 -0.64
N SER A 121 10.04 -10.59 -0.03
CA SER A 121 8.94 -9.65 -0.24
C SER A 121 8.46 -9.09 1.09
N TYR A 122 8.56 -7.78 1.24
CA TYR A 122 8.03 -7.06 2.40
C TYR A 122 6.64 -6.51 2.11
N LEU A 123 5.75 -6.57 3.10
CA LEU A 123 4.51 -5.81 3.14
C LEU A 123 4.56 -4.81 4.31
N VAL A 124 4.33 -3.55 4.00
CA VAL A 124 4.14 -2.46 4.97
C VAL A 124 2.65 -2.22 5.11
N ASP A 125 2.07 -2.54 6.26
CA ASP A 125 0.62 -2.51 6.47
C ASP A 125 0.31 -2.26 7.96
N ASP A 126 -0.71 -1.48 8.26
CA ASP A 126 -1.14 -1.19 9.63
C ASP A 126 -2.02 -2.31 10.22
N ASN A 127 -2.63 -3.13 9.39
CA ASN A 127 -3.54 -4.19 9.80
C ASN A 127 -2.79 -5.46 10.19
N LYS A 128 -2.93 -5.86 11.45
CA LYS A 128 -2.27 -7.03 12.03
C LYS A 128 -2.65 -8.34 11.33
N GLU A 129 -3.92 -8.52 10.99
CA GLU A 129 -4.44 -9.72 10.33
C GLU A 129 -3.92 -9.83 8.90
N VAL A 130 -3.82 -8.71 8.18
CA VAL A 130 -3.26 -8.67 6.83
C VAL A 130 -1.78 -9.04 6.85
N ARG A 131 -1.00 -8.51 7.80
CA ARG A 131 0.40 -8.88 7.96
C ARG A 131 0.56 -10.37 8.31
N ALA A 132 -0.31 -10.91 9.17
CA ALA A 132 -0.28 -12.33 9.51
C ALA A 132 -0.59 -13.22 8.29
N ALA A 133 -1.58 -12.85 7.47
CA ALA A 133 -1.92 -13.56 6.24
C ALA A 133 -0.74 -13.54 5.25
N TRP A 134 -0.10 -12.39 5.07
CA TRP A 134 1.08 -12.25 4.21
C TRP A 134 2.20 -13.23 4.58
N ARG A 135 2.55 -13.30 5.87
CA ARG A 135 3.63 -14.19 6.36
C ARG A 135 3.34 -15.69 6.17
N LYS A 136 2.08 -16.09 6.04
CA LYS A 136 1.70 -17.50 5.80
C LYS A 136 2.11 -18.03 4.42
N HIS A 137 2.43 -17.13 3.48
CA HIS A 137 2.83 -17.54 2.13
C HIS A 137 4.28 -18.05 2.03
N GLY A 138 5.09 -17.88 3.05
CA GLY A 138 6.44 -18.44 3.08
C GLY A 138 7.43 -17.63 3.93
N GLU A 139 8.61 -18.21 4.16
CA GLU A 139 9.65 -17.57 4.97
C GLU A 139 10.24 -16.31 4.35
N ASN A 140 10.12 -16.15 3.03
CA ASN A 140 10.52 -14.96 2.29
C ASN A 140 9.47 -13.84 2.32
N PHE A 141 8.29 -14.08 2.90
CA PHE A 141 7.26 -13.06 3.09
C PHE A 141 7.43 -12.38 4.44
N LYS A 142 7.95 -11.16 4.43
CA LYS A 142 8.23 -10.35 5.62
C LYS A 142 7.24 -9.21 5.76
N THR A 143 7.15 -8.62 6.95
CA THR A 143 6.23 -7.50 7.19
C THR A 143 6.88 -6.40 8.01
N ILE A 144 6.41 -5.16 7.78
CA ILE A 144 6.70 -3.98 8.60
C ILE A 144 5.38 -3.48 9.15
N ASP A 145 5.33 -3.27 10.46
CA ASP A 145 4.14 -2.80 11.18
C ASP A 145 3.99 -1.29 11.01
N ALA A 146 3.00 -0.87 10.22
CA ALA A 146 2.68 0.53 9.99
C ALA A 146 1.65 1.12 10.98
N SER A 147 1.21 0.37 12.00
CA SER A 147 0.43 0.92 13.11
C SER A 147 1.23 1.87 13.98
N ARG A 148 2.54 1.89 13.80
CA ARG A 148 3.51 2.80 14.39
C ARG A 148 4.40 3.41 13.32
N SER A 149 5.27 4.35 13.70
CA SER A 149 6.27 4.94 12.79
C SER A 149 7.17 3.86 12.19
N PHE A 150 7.32 3.85 10.86
CA PHE A 150 8.01 2.78 10.14
C PHE A 150 9.11 3.26 9.18
N HIS A 151 9.30 4.59 9.00
CA HIS A 151 10.30 5.11 8.05
C HIS A 151 11.72 4.58 8.33
N ARG A 152 12.10 4.46 9.62
CA ARG A 152 13.41 3.91 9.98
C ARG A 152 13.56 2.43 9.62
N ALA A 153 12.48 1.66 9.68
CA ALA A 153 12.52 0.25 9.28
C ALA A 153 12.79 0.11 7.77
N ILE A 154 12.22 1.01 6.96
CA ILE A 154 12.47 1.03 5.51
C ILE A 154 13.90 1.51 5.22
N GLU A 155 14.35 2.59 5.87
CA GLU A 155 15.72 3.08 5.75
C GLU A 155 16.75 1.97 6.07
N GLY A 156 16.46 1.13 7.04
CA GLY A 156 17.31 -0.01 7.43
C GLY A 156 17.42 -1.14 6.39
N LEU A 157 16.53 -1.20 5.41
CA LEU A 157 16.59 -2.20 4.35
C LEU A 157 17.66 -1.91 3.29
N VAL A 158 18.12 -0.65 3.20
CA VAL A 158 19.15 -0.20 2.23
C VAL A 158 20.56 -0.21 2.81
N LEU A 159 20.69 -0.40 4.12
CA LEU A 159 21.99 -0.49 4.81
C LEU A 159 22.54 -1.91 4.80
#